data_bc9af1cc7af410cd30527eac93d554e3
#
_entry.id   bc9af1cc7af410cd30527eac93d554e3
#
_cell.length_a   1.000
_cell.length_b   1.000
_cell.length_c   1.000
_cell.angle_alpha   90.00
_cell.angle_beta   90.00
_cell.angle_gamma   90.00
#
_symmetry.space_group_name_H-M   'P 1'
#
loop_
_entity.id
_entity.type
_entity.pdbx_description
1 polymer ?
#
loop_
_entity_poly.entity_id
_entity_poly.type
_entity_poly.pdbx_seq_one_letter_code
_entity_poly.pdbx_strand_id
1 'polypeptide(L)'
;MRQSAKYPVEAPPRRRSREPGPRRRVSVLGWVSIGLTFVLVAVSLAAYAYVRSVEAEIPHQPIVVGPNRPPETGALNVLLVGSDSREGDNKKYGPHLKEIGERTDTIMLLHISPNRDKATMISFPRDSMVMIPECRSRTGTVLPGGLRQINSAFNDGGINCTIMTLESLTNIKINHFVKVDFTGFKGIIDAIGGIEICLPKAVNDPKSKLVLSAGKHVVNGEQALGYVRTRYALGDGSDLSRIQRQQVFLTKVLEAVTDGGLLTNPAKLNSFLLASAKAVTVDDELTLDRMVEIAYSVKGLTAKELKGITVPTEPYPADKNRVQFSQPAARDFFESVRDDVEVTATPAPGKSAAPKIENKQVRVQVLNGTGEPGKAVQVADELAAQGFVITEVGNAATTANTAVRYAKKDAADGAAYGDAVAARLSKDKKTPVAGKVRPVNTQPYKSRAVQAPDGPIIQLVIGTDWPGVRVVSAIPDSLKDKVVDSSTNPCL
;
A
#
# COMPACT_ATOMS: atom_id res chain seq x y z
N MET A 1 -48.53 70.04 -71.67
CA MET A 1 -49.31 68.85 -71.30
C MET A 1 -48.37 67.81 -70.70
N ARG A 2 -48.28 67.68 -69.39
CA ARG A 2 -47.51 66.65 -68.69
C ARG A 2 -48.48 65.80 -67.91
N GLN A 3 -48.65 64.55 -68.32
CA GLN A 3 -49.43 63.57 -67.62
C GLN A 3 -48.62 63.03 -66.42
N SER A 4 -49.18 63.20 -65.21
CA SER A 4 -48.66 62.63 -63.96
C SER A 4 -49.13 61.15 -63.81
N ALA A 5 -48.21 60.20 -63.86
CA ALA A 5 -48.50 58.86 -63.59
C ALA A 5 -48.63 58.67 -62.04
N LYS A 6 -49.79 58.20 -61.57
CA LYS A 6 -49.99 57.79 -60.17
C LYS A 6 -49.52 56.37 -60.00
N TYR A 7 -48.51 56.15 -59.14
CA TYR A 7 -48.12 54.84 -58.67
C TYR A 7 -49.07 54.35 -57.57
N PRO A 8 -49.53 53.13 -57.58
CA PRO A 8 -50.32 52.56 -56.50
C PRO A 8 -49.40 52.32 -55.26
N VAL A 9 -49.82 52.81 -54.12
CA VAL A 9 -49.18 52.54 -52.80
C VAL A 9 -49.58 51.16 -52.36
N GLU A 10 -48.61 50.24 -52.34
CA GLU A 10 -48.76 48.92 -51.83
C GLU A 10 -48.91 48.95 -50.30
N ALA A 11 -49.98 48.36 -49.74
CA ALA A 11 -50.25 48.31 -48.33
C ALA A 11 -49.22 47.37 -47.61
N PRO A 12 -48.70 47.76 -46.43
CA PRO A 12 -47.75 46.91 -45.73
C PRO A 12 -48.35 45.56 -45.31
N PRO A 13 -47.55 44.48 -45.34
CA PRO A 13 -48.05 43.16 -45.01
C PRO A 13 -48.54 43.11 -43.55
N ARG A 14 -49.76 42.61 -43.35
CA ARG A 14 -50.36 42.42 -42.03
C ARG A 14 -49.50 41.42 -41.26
N ARG A 15 -48.90 41.86 -40.14
CA ARG A 15 -48.25 41.00 -39.15
C ARG A 15 -49.29 39.95 -38.69
N ARG A 16 -49.08 38.72 -39.07
CA ARG A 16 -49.83 37.59 -38.48
C ARG A 16 -49.49 37.52 -37.01
N SER A 17 -50.42 37.82 -36.12
CA SER A 17 -50.34 37.50 -34.72
C SER A 17 -50.12 36.02 -34.57
N ARG A 18 -48.94 35.63 -34.04
CA ARG A 18 -48.69 34.23 -33.66
C ARG A 18 -49.67 33.89 -32.54
N GLU A 19 -50.62 33.06 -32.80
CA GLU A 19 -51.45 32.44 -31.75
C GLU A 19 -50.54 31.73 -30.76
N PRO A 20 -50.73 31.90 -29.44
CA PRO A 20 -49.98 31.17 -28.44
C PRO A 20 -50.31 29.70 -28.61
N GLY A 21 -49.28 28.91 -29.02
CA GLY A 21 -49.42 27.47 -29.17
C GLY A 21 -49.91 26.81 -27.89
N PRO A 22 -50.56 25.65 -27.97
CA PRO A 22 -51.15 25.00 -26.82
C PRO A 22 -50.05 24.75 -25.74
N ARG A 23 -50.27 25.27 -24.56
CA ARG A 23 -49.40 25.01 -23.40
C ARG A 23 -49.40 23.53 -23.15
N ARG A 24 -48.32 22.83 -23.52
CA ARG A 24 -48.10 21.44 -23.20
C ARG A 24 -48.16 21.23 -21.69
N ARG A 25 -49.23 20.64 -21.20
CA ARG A 25 -49.35 20.25 -19.79
C ARG A 25 -48.34 19.12 -19.57
N VAL A 26 -47.42 19.30 -18.62
CA VAL A 26 -46.45 18.26 -18.19
C VAL A 26 -47.31 17.09 -17.67
N SER A 27 -47.10 15.89 -18.19
CA SER A 27 -47.78 14.70 -17.71
C SER A 27 -47.41 14.40 -16.26
N VAL A 28 -48.23 13.64 -15.54
CA VAL A 28 -47.90 13.18 -14.16
C VAL A 28 -46.54 12.51 -14.12
N LEU A 29 -46.22 11.70 -15.14
CA LEU A 29 -44.89 11.08 -15.29
C LEU A 29 -43.78 12.11 -15.41
N GLY A 30 -44.01 13.23 -16.09
CA GLY A 30 -43.06 14.33 -16.19
C GLY A 30 -42.81 15.04 -14.83
N TRP A 31 -43.86 15.24 -14.03
CA TRP A 31 -43.70 15.77 -12.68
C TRP A 31 -42.96 14.83 -11.73
N VAL A 32 -43.26 13.50 -11.83
CA VAL A 32 -42.54 12.46 -11.08
C VAL A 32 -41.03 12.45 -11.45
N SER A 33 -40.72 12.50 -12.75
CA SER A 33 -39.32 12.54 -13.22
C SER A 33 -38.59 13.77 -12.73
N ILE A 34 -39.21 14.95 -12.79
CA ILE A 34 -38.64 16.22 -12.28
C ILE A 34 -38.40 16.10 -10.76
N GLY A 35 -39.36 15.59 -10.02
CA GLY A 35 -39.24 15.38 -8.57
C GLY A 35 -38.10 14.42 -8.22
N LEU A 36 -38.00 13.31 -8.93
CA LEU A 36 -36.95 12.30 -8.72
C LEU A 36 -35.56 12.86 -9.06
N THR A 37 -35.46 13.63 -10.16
CA THR A 37 -34.21 14.32 -10.52
C THR A 37 -33.81 15.35 -9.47
N PHE A 38 -34.76 16.13 -8.96
CA PHE A 38 -34.48 17.10 -7.90
C PHE A 38 -33.99 16.42 -6.63
N VAL A 39 -34.63 15.32 -6.19
CA VAL A 39 -34.19 14.52 -5.03
C VAL A 39 -32.77 13.98 -5.26
N LEU A 40 -32.50 13.42 -6.43
CA LEU A 40 -31.18 12.87 -6.77
C LEU A 40 -30.10 13.96 -6.74
N VAL A 41 -30.36 15.13 -7.32
CA VAL A 41 -29.44 16.28 -7.27
C VAL A 41 -29.23 16.76 -5.84
N ALA A 42 -30.31 16.89 -5.07
CA ALA A 42 -30.21 17.33 -3.67
C ALA A 42 -29.41 16.35 -2.81
N VAL A 43 -29.63 15.04 -2.95
CA VAL A 43 -28.87 13.99 -2.28
C VAL A 43 -27.40 14.02 -2.71
N SER A 44 -27.13 14.18 -4.01
CA SER A 44 -25.73 14.26 -4.51
C SER A 44 -25.00 15.49 -3.97
N LEU A 45 -25.66 16.65 -3.93
CA LEU A 45 -25.09 17.86 -3.36
C LEU A 45 -24.86 17.75 -1.85
N ALA A 46 -25.80 17.13 -1.12
CA ALA A 46 -25.64 16.88 0.30
C ALA A 46 -24.48 15.90 0.59
N ALA A 47 -24.37 14.82 -0.19
CA ALA A 47 -23.25 13.89 -0.11
C ALA A 47 -21.91 14.56 -0.42
N TYR A 48 -21.86 15.39 -1.48
CA TYR A 48 -20.66 16.16 -1.81
C TYR A 48 -20.27 17.12 -0.68
N ALA A 49 -21.21 17.90 -0.16
CA ALA A 49 -20.96 18.82 0.94
C ALA A 49 -20.46 18.08 2.20
N TYR A 50 -21.05 16.91 2.48
CA TYR A 50 -20.61 16.05 3.58
C TYR A 50 -19.16 15.57 3.40
N VAL A 51 -18.80 15.01 2.23
CA VAL A 51 -17.43 14.57 1.94
C VAL A 51 -16.45 15.71 2.12
N ARG A 52 -16.77 16.90 1.58
CA ARG A 52 -15.93 18.09 1.74
C ARG A 52 -15.79 18.56 3.19
N SER A 53 -16.83 18.38 4.02
CA SER A 53 -16.74 18.69 5.45
C SER A 53 -15.82 17.74 6.20
N VAL A 54 -15.83 16.45 5.85
CA VAL A 54 -14.91 15.46 6.43
C VAL A 54 -13.47 15.75 6.02
N GLU A 55 -13.23 16.06 4.74
CA GLU A 55 -11.89 16.42 4.24
C GLU A 55 -11.30 17.65 4.93
N ALA A 56 -12.12 18.66 5.18
CA ALA A 56 -11.71 19.88 5.87
C ALA A 56 -11.27 19.67 7.33
N GLU A 57 -11.64 18.53 7.94
CA GLU A 57 -11.19 18.15 9.29
C GLU A 57 -9.83 17.46 9.30
N ILE A 58 -9.30 17.03 8.13
CA ILE A 58 -8.00 16.35 8.04
C ILE A 58 -6.89 17.41 8.00
N PRO A 59 -5.98 17.45 8.98
CA PRO A 59 -4.81 18.31 8.92
C PRO A 59 -3.84 17.88 7.83
N HIS A 60 -3.50 18.77 6.92
CA HIS A 60 -2.54 18.54 5.85
C HIS A 60 -1.21 19.22 6.13
N GLN A 61 -0.11 18.64 5.70
CA GLN A 61 1.23 19.19 5.79
C GLN A 61 2.03 18.82 4.52
N PRO A 62 2.60 19.81 3.79
CA PRO A 62 3.30 19.52 2.55
C PRO A 62 4.58 18.70 2.77
N ILE A 63 4.86 17.78 1.82
CA ILE A 63 6.16 17.13 1.71
C ILE A 63 7.12 18.09 1.00
N VAL A 64 8.02 18.70 1.78
CA VAL A 64 9.05 19.60 1.27
C VAL A 64 10.41 18.93 1.43
N VAL A 65 10.82 18.20 0.40
CA VAL A 65 12.10 17.49 0.31
C VAL A 65 12.84 17.96 -0.95
N GLY A 66 14.16 17.82 -0.96
CA GLY A 66 14.98 18.27 -2.08
C GLY A 66 14.62 17.60 -3.43
N PRO A 67 15.17 18.10 -4.54
CA PRO A 67 14.86 17.57 -5.88
C PRO A 67 15.43 16.15 -6.13
N ASN A 68 16.44 15.75 -5.39
CA ASN A 68 17.11 14.46 -5.57
C ASN A 68 16.43 13.36 -4.74
N ARG A 69 15.25 12.95 -5.17
CA ARG A 69 14.51 11.83 -4.57
C ARG A 69 14.77 10.52 -5.33
N PRO A 70 14.61 9.37 -4.67
CA PRO A 70 14.64 8.08 -5.34
C PRO A 70 13.63 8.00 -6.49
N PRO A 71 13.89 7.18 -7.52
CA PRO A 71 12.98 7.02 -8.66
C PRO A 71 11.65 6.36 -8.24
N GLU A 72 10.59 6.62 -8.99
CA GLU A 72 9.32 5.92 -8.87
C GLU A 72 9.46 4.48 -9.35
N THR A 73 8.98 3.53 -8.57
CA THR A 73 8.95 2.10 -8.92
C THR A 73 7.53 1.58 -9.21
N GLY A 74 6.51 2.46 -9.12
CA GLY A 74 5.10 2.06 -9.18
C GLY A 74 4.55 1.49 -7.87
N ALA A 75 5.41 1.13 -6.93
CA ALA A 75 5.02 0.79 -5.57
C ALA A 75 4.43 2.01 -4.84
N LEU A 76 3.54 1.77 -3.89
CA LEU A 76 3.03 2.82 -3.02
C LEU A 76 3.68 2.70 -1.64
N ASN A 77 4.42 3.72 -1.26
CA ASN A 77 5.17 3.77 -0.01
C ASN A 77 4.57 4.84 0.91
N VAL A 78 3.98 4.40 2.01
CA VAL A 78 3.35 5.29 3.00
C VAL A 78 4.14 5.25 4.30
N LEU A 79 4.69 6.39 4.71
CA LEU A 79 5.39 6.52 5.99
C LEU A 79 4.38 6.70 7.13
N LEU A 80 4.38 5.77 8.07
CA LEU A 80 3.56 5.82 9.27
C LEU A 80 4.42 6.30 10.45
N VAL A 81 4.01 7.38 11.10
CA VAL A 81 4.72 7.96 12.24
C VAL A 81 3.80 8.07 13.43
N GLY A 82 4.16 7.40 14.52
CA GLY A 82 3.51 7.57 15.81
C GLY A 82 4.15 8.72 16.57
N SER A 83 3.42 9.81 16.77
CA SER A 83 3.88 11.00 17.48
C SER A 83 3.46 10.97 18.95
N ASP A 84 4.38 11.32 19.85
CA ASP A 84 4.09 11.57 21.25
C ASP A 84 3.81 13.06 21.52
N SER A 85 3.25 13.77 20.53
CA SER A 85 2.83 15.16 20.71
C SER A 85 2.05 15.33 22.01
N ARG A 86 2.39 16.39 22.74
CA ARG A 86 1.76 16.71 24.03
C ARG A 86 0.85 17.92 23.94
N GLU A 87 0.45 18.27 22.74
CA GLU A 87 -0.53 19.32 22.48
C GLU A 87 -1.96 18.81 22.74
N GLY A 88 -2.88 19.73 22.95
CA GLY A 88 -4.30 19.42 23.18
C GLY A 88 -4.51 18.45 24.35
N ASP A 89 -5.31 17.40 24.11
CA ASP A 89 -5.70 16.39 25.11
C ASP A 89 -4.58 15.42 25.47
N ASN A 90 -3.47 15.44 24.72
CA ASN A 90 -2.29 14.61 25.00
C ASN A 90 -1.44 15.12 26.18
N LYS A 91 -1.71 16.31 26.72
CA LYS A 91 -1.03 16.90 27.89
C LYS A 91 -0.98 15.96 29.10
N LYS A 92 -1.97 15.08 29.25
CA LYS A 92 -2.06 14.12 30.37
C LYS A 92 -0.99 13.03 30.37
N TYR A 93 -0.28 12.83 29.27
CA TYR A 93 0.77 11.80 29.14
C TYR A 93 2.18 12.30 29.48
N GLY A 94 2.32 13.53 30.00
CA GLY A 94 3.60 14.08 30.47
C GLY A 94 3.59 15.61 30.49
N PRO A 95 2.96 16.20 31.51
CA PRO A 95 2.78 17.65 31.61
C PRO A 95 4.10 18.44 31.71
N HIS A 96 5.17 17.80 32.19
CA HIS A 96 6.48 18.42 32.39
C HIS A 96 7.41 18.40 31.15
N LEU A 97 6.96 17.83 30.05
CA LEU A 97 7.79 17.62 28.85
C LEU A 97 7.40 18.50 27.66
N LYS A 98 6.61 19.56 27.90
CA LYS A 98 6.14 20.49 26.85
C LYS A 98 7.27 21.18 26.08
N GLU A 99 8.42 21.40 26.74
CA GLU A 99 9.56 22.10 26.15
C GLU A 99 10.45 21.20 25.27
N ILE A 100 10.21 19.88 25.29
CA ILE A 100 11.09 18.92 24.61
C ILE A 100 10.70 18.71 23.14
N GLY A 101 9.61 19.34 22.69
CA GLY A 101 9.09 19.16 21.33
C GLY A 101 8.32 17.85 21.11
N GLU A 102 7.91 17.63 19.89
CA GLU A 102 7.23 16.41 19.45
C GLU A 102 8.26 15.33 19.12
N ARG A 103 8.12 14.14 19.68
CA ARG A 103 8.99 12.98 19.43
C ARG A 103 8.24 11.87 18.71
N THR A 104 9.00 10.97 18.11
CA THR A 104 8.44 9.73 17.58
C THR A 104 9.07 8.52 18.24
N ASP A 105 8.22 7.59 18.65
CA ASP A 105 8.60 6.27 19.15
C ASP A 105 8.37 5.17 18.11
N THR A 106 7.68 5.49 17.03
CA THR A 106 7.30 4.54 15.98
C THR A 106 7.52 5.17 14.60
N ILE A 107 8.41 4.56 13.84
CA ILE A 107 8.68 4.91 12.43
C ILE A 107 8.52 3.63 11.63
N MET A 108 7.51 3.58 10.78
CA MET A 108 7.21 2.43 9.92
C MET A 108 6.98 2.89 8.49
N LEU A 109 7.45 2.12 7.52
CA LEU A 109 7.17 2.30 6.11
C LEU A 109 6.27 1.17 5.64
N LEU A 110 5.07 1.49 5.22
CA LEU A 110 4.17 0.56 4.55
C LEU A 110 4.47 0.60 3.05
N HIS A 111 5.08 -0.45 2.57
CA HIS A 111 5.36 -0.67 1.15
C HIS A 111 4.28 -1.56 0.56
N ILE A 112 3.56 -1.06 -0.43
CA ILE A 112 2.53 -1.80 -1.16
C ILE A 112 3.03 -2.01 -2.58
N SER A 113 3.07 -3.27 -3.01
CA SER A 113 3.57 -3.67 -4.33
C SER A 113 2.92 -2.89 -5.48
N PRO A 114 3.59 -2.69 -6.63
CA PRO A 114 3.00 -2.03 -7.79
C PRO A 114 1.67 -2.65 -8.22
N ASN A 115 1.54 -3.96 -8.06
CA ASN A 115 0.35 -4.72 -8.43
C ASN A 115 -0.74 -4.74 -7.35
N ARG A 116 -0.50 -4.11 -6.19
CA ARG A 116 -1.44 -4.03 -5.06
C ARG A 116 -1.87 -5.38 -4.48
N ASP A 117 -1.05 -6.41 -4.63
CA ASP A 117 -1.33 -7.76 -4.19
C ASP A 117 -0.57 -8.18 -2.93
N LYS A 118 0.36 -7.34 -2.46
CA LYS A 118 1.17 -7.56 -1.26
C LYS A 118 1.49 -6.27 -0.56
N ALA A 119 1.70 -6.36 0.72
CA ALA A 119 2.20 -5.25 1.53
C ALA A 119 3.29 -5.72 2.49
N THR A 120 4.31 -4.89 2.65
CA THR A 120 5.39 -5.09 3.63
C THR A 120 5.44 -3.89 4.56
N MET A 121 5.32 -4.15 5.85
CA MET A 121 5.44 -3.14 6.90
C MET A 121 6.86 -3.17 7.47
N ILE A 122 7.66 -2.16 7.18
CA ILE A 122 9.06 -2.06 7.54
C ILE A 122 9.17 -1.16 8.78
N SER A 123 9.65 -1.70 9.89
CA SER A 123 9.83 -0.93 11.12
C SER A 123 11.29 -0.54 11.30
N PHE A 124 11.52 0.74 11.59
CA PHE A 124 12.84 1.31 11.87
C PHE A 124 12.98 1.50 13.37
N PRO A 125 13.93 0.79 14.04
CA PRO A 125 14.16 0.99 15.46
C PRO A 125 14.61 2.43 15.73
N ARG A 126 13.90 3.12 16.62
CA ARG A 126 14.11 4.55 16.90
C ARG A 126 15.51 4.91 17.39
N ASP A 127 16.19 3.95 18.02
CA ASP A 127 17.52 4.10 18.59
C ASP A 127 18.64 3.74 17.59
N SER A 128 18.29 3.55 16.30
CA SER A 128 19.27 3.28 15.24
C SER A 128 20.14 4.50 14.97
N MET A 129 21.47 4.31 15.04
CA MET A 129 22.47 5.31 14.65
C MET A 129 22.60 5.31 13.12
N VAL A 130 22.25 6.43 12.50
CA VAL A 130 22.21 6.59 11.04
C VAL A 130 22.75 7.96 10.63
N MET A 131 23.21 8.06 9.37
CA MET A 131 23.56 9.35 8.78
C MET A 131 22.25 10.09 8.42
N ILE A 132 21.98 11.18 9.14
CA ILE A 132 20.90 12.12 8.82
C ILE A 132 21.46 13.15 7.85
N PRO A 133 20.83 13.39 6.69
CA PRO A 133 21.28 14.43 5.77
C PRO A 133 21.07 15.82 6.34
N GLU A 134 21.67 16.84 5.71
CA GLU A 134 21.31 18.22 6.00
C GLU A 134 19.83 18.42 5.72
N CYS A 135 19.09 18.99 6.66
CA CYS A 135 17.67 19.27 6.53
C CYS A 135 17.30 20.58 7.23
N ARG A 136 16.02 20.93 7.20
CA ARG A 136 15.53 22.13 7.89
C ARG A 136 14.74 21.75 9.13
N SER A 137 14.91 22.55 10.18
CA SER A 137 14.05 22.48 11.36
C SER A 137 12.61 22.87 11.03
N ARG A 138 11.69 22.59 11.94
CA ARG A 138 10.29 23.07 11.83
C ARG A 138 10.17 24.60 11.72
N THR A 139 11.15 25.34 12.20
CA THR A 139 11.23 26.79 12.14
C THR A 139 12.02 27.31 10.94
N GLY A 140 12.47 26.41 10.04
CA GLY A 140 13.19 26.74 8.80
C GLY A 140 14.71 26.86 8.97
N THR A 141 15.27 26.74 10.19
CA THR A 141 16.73 26.75 10.43
C THR A 141 17.38 25.52 9.81
N VAL A 142 18.54 25.69 9.18
CA VAL A 142 19.33 24.58 8.64
C VAL A 142 19.90 23.74 9.77
N LEU A 143 19.63 22.45 9.73
CA LEU A 143 20.18 21.43 10.62
C LEU A 143 21.30 20.71 9.89
N PRO A 144 22.54 20.74 10.41
CA PRO A 144 23.64 20.06 9.76
C PRO A 144 23.42 18.54 9.74
N GLY A 145 23.86 17.91 8.67
CA GLY A 145 23.88 16.46 8.56
C GLY A 145 24.84 15.83 9.58
N GLY A 146 24.69 14.54 9.84
CA GLY A 146 25.57 13.82 10.74
C GLY A 146 25.04 12.51 11.26
N LEU A 147 25.91 11.75 11.93
CA LEU A 147 25.58 10.48 12.56
C LEU A 147 24.81 10.71 13.87
N ARG A 148 23.53 10.40 13.87
CA ARG A 148 22.62 10.58 15.02
C ARG A 148 21.57 9.46 15.07
N GLN A 149 20.79 9.41 16.14
CA GLN A 149 19.63 8.51 16.21
C GLN A 149 18.62 8.89 15.15
N ILE A 150 18.00 7.88 14.52
CA ILE A 150 17.02 8.09 13.45
C ILE A 150 15.82 8.94 13.91
N ASN A 151 15.38 8.80 15.16
CA ASN A 151 14.29 9.61 15.71
C ASN A 151 14.65 11.10 15.86
N SER A 152 15.94 11.47 15.87
CA SER A 152 16.38 12.87 15.89
C SER A 152 15.96 13.59 14.60
N ALA A 153 15.86 12.89 13.48
CA ALA A 153 15.37 13.48 12.23
C ALA A 153 13.95 14.05 12.42
N PHE A 154 13.08 13.31 13.11
CA PHE A 154 11.73 13.77 13.42
C PHE A 154 11.70 14.84 14.52
N ASN A 155 12.45 14.63 15.60
CA ASN A 155 12.45 15.55 16.74
C ASN A 155 12.91 16.95 16.33
N ASP A 156 13.98 17.03 15.54
CA ASP A 156 14.65 18.28 15.18
C ASP A 156 14.06 18.89 13.90
N GLY A 157 13.83 18.07 12.87
CA GLY A 157 13.43 18.51 11.54
C GLY A 157 12.02 18.11 11.10
N GLY A 158 11.27 17.37 11.93
CA GLY A 158 9.92 16.94 11.63
C GLY A 158 9.85 15.89 10.52
N ILE A 159 8.65 15.79 9.92
CA ILE A 159 8.36 14.73 8.94
C ILE A 159 9.23 14.83 7.68
N ASN A 160 9.52 16.04 7.20
CA ASN A 160 10.31 16.24 5.98
C ASN A 160 11.76 15.74 6.16
N CYS A 161 12.40 16.05 7.29
CA CYS A 161 13.73 15.55 7.60
C CYS A 161 13.73 14.02 7.76
N THR A 162 12.67 13.46 8.35
CA THR A 162 12.50 12.01 8.46
C THR A 162 12.39 11.34 7.08
N ILE A 163 11.58 11.90 6.18
CA ILE A 163 11.44 11.40 4.80
C ILE A 163 12.79 11.45 4.09
N MET A 164 13.49 12.60 4.12
CA MET A 164 14.82 12.74 3.51
C MET A 164 15.82 11.70 4.07
N THR A 165 15.79 11.48 5.37
CA THR A 165 16.66 10.49 6.03
C THR A 165 16.36 9.08 5.55
N LEU A 166 15.09 8.68 5.56
CA LEU A 166 14.68 7.34 5.12
C LEU A 166 14.94 7.11 3.63
N GLU A 167 14.62 8.07 2.77
CA GLU A 167 14.91 7.97 1.33
C GLU A 167 16.42 7.85 1.06
N SER A 168 17.24 8.60 1.78
CA SER A 168 18.70 8.51 1.69
C SER A 168 19.26 7.16 2.13
N LEU A 169 18.67 6.54 3.17
CA LEU A 169 19.14 5.27 3.73
C LEU A 169 18.67 4.06 2.92
N THR A 170 17.47 4.13 2.35
CA THR A 170 16.80 2.98 1.73
C THR A 170 16.78 3.01 0.21
N ASN A 171 16.97 4.19 -0.38
CA ASN A 171 16.74 4.47 -1.80
C ASN A 171 15.31 4.07 -2.25
N ILE A 172 14.33 4.20 -1.34
CA ILE A 172 12.90 3.96 -1.58
C ILE A 172 12.19 5.31 -1.50
N LYS A 173 11.49 5.72 -2.56
CA LYS A 173 10.70 6.95 -2.57
C LYS A 173 9.48 6.81 -1.67
N ILE A 174 9.24 7.77 -0.80
CA ILE A 174 8.08 7.84 0.09
C ILE A 174 7.01 8.70 -0.58
N ASN A 175 5.89 8.08 -0.99
CA ASN A 175 4.82 8.77 -1.71
C ASN A 175 3.98 9.63 -0.77
N HIS A 176 3.58 9.06 0.36
CA HIS A 176 2.69 9.68 1.33
C HIS A 176 3.19 9.48 2.75
N PHE A 177 2.69 10.29 3.68
CA PHE A 177 2.85 10.01 5.10
C PHE A 177 1.52 10.10 5.85
N VAL A 178 1.44 9.38 6.96
CA VAL A 178 0.37 9.46 7.94
C VAL A 178 1.00 9.57 9.32
N LYS A 179 0.77 10.69 9.98
CA LYS A 179 1.18 10.94 11.36
C LYS A 179 -0.01 10.79 12.28
N VAL A 180 0.13 9.98 13.32
CA VAL A 180 -0.94 9.70 14.31
C VAL A 180 -0.42 10.03 15.69
N ASP A 181 -1.17 10.79 16.47
CA ASP A 181 -0.88 11.04 17.88
C ASP A 181 -1.66 10.08 18.81
N PHE A 182 -1.44 10.18 20.12
CA PHE A 182 -2.06 9.27 21.10
C PHE A 182 -3.59 9.41 21.15
N THR A 183 -4.12 10.63 21.04
CA THR A 183 -5.56 10.87 21.05
C THR A 183 -6.21 10.32 19.80
N GLY A 184 -5.59 10.56 18.64
CA GLY A 184 -6.02 10.03 17.38
C GLY A 184 -6.00 8.50 17.33
N PHE A 185 -4.90 7.88 17.76
CA PHE A 185 -4.81 6.42 17.86
C PHE A 185 -5.96 5.83 18.66
N LYS A 186 -6.26 6.37 19.83
CA LYS A 186 -7.36 5.88 20.66
C LYS A 186 -8.71 6.03 19.97
N GLY A 187 -8.95 7.19 19.38
CA GLY A 187 -10.20 7.46 18.66
C GLY A 187 -10.45 6.49 17.51
N ILE A 188 -9.39 6.14 16.75
CA ILE A 188 -9.47 5.14 15.69
C ILE A 188 -9.85 3.76 16.25
N ILE A 189 -9.19 3.31 17.31
CA ILE A 189 -9.44 1.99 17.91
C ILE A 189 -10.86 1.93 18.50
N ASP A 190 -11.31 2.97 19.17
CA ASP A 190 -12.67 3.03 19.74
C ASP A 190 -13.74 3.05 18.62
N ALA A 191 -13.48 3.73 17.52
CA ALA A 191 -14.40 3.79 16.36
C ALA A 191 -14.53 2.44 15.63
N ILE A 192 -13.47 1.62 15.63
CA ILE A 192 -13.51 0.23 15.11
C ILE A 192 -14.34 -0.67 16.05
N GLY A 193 -14.43 -0.33 17.33
CA GLY A 193 -15.12 -1.11 18.39
C GLY A 193 -14.17 -1.93 19.24
N GLY A 194 -12.88 -1.60 19.23
CA GLY A 194 -11.83 -2.30 19.94
C GLY A 194 -11.12 -3.35 19.09
N ILE A 195 -9.99 -3.84 19.59
CA ILE A 195 -9.14 -4.84 18.90
C ILE A 195 -8.91 -6.03 19.83
N GLU A 196 -9.08 -7.26 19.32
CA GLU A 196 -8.74 -8.46 20.06
C GLU A 196 -7.21 -8.60 20.14
N ILE A 197 -6.71 -8.68 21.38
CA ILE A 197 -5.32 -9.01 21.68
C ILE A 197 -5.26 -10.25 22.57
N CYS A 198 -4.09 -10.89 22.60
CA CYS A 198 -3.85 -12.00 23.54
C CYS A 198 -2.61 -11.70 24.40
N LEU A 199 -2.72 -11.92 25.69
CA LEU A 199 -1.64 -11.74 26.65
C LEU A 199 -1.17 -13.10 27.18
N PRO A 200 0.14 -13.42 27.08
CA PRO A 200 0.68 -14.69 27.61
C PRO A 200 0.68 -14.72 29.15
N LYS A 201 0.68 -13.56 29.80
CA LYS A 201 0.65 -13.39 31.25
C LYS A 201 -0.10 -12.11 31.63
N ALA A 202 -0.52 -12.02 32.88
CA ALA A 202 -1.11 -10.77 33.40
C ALA A 202 -0.09 -9.62 33.34
N VAL A 203 -0.59 -8.45 33.01
CA VAL A 203 0.19 -7.20 32.87
C VAL A 203 -0.33 -6.18 33.87
N ASN A 204 0.59 -5.59 34.63
CA ASN A 204 0.39 -4.39 35.43
C ASN A 204 1.59 -3.47 35.20
N ASP A 205 1.46 -2.54 34.26
CA ASP A 205 2.51 -1.61 33.87
C ASP A 205 2.10 -0.16 34.16
N PRO A 206 2.56 0.42 35.28
CA PRO A 206 2.23 1.80 35.63
C PRO A 206 2.71 2.83 34.60
N LYS A 207 3.79 2.54 33.83
CA LYS A 207 4.34 3.47 32.83
C LYS A 207 3.46 3.56 31.59
N SER A 208 2.95 2.44 31.11
CA SER A 208 2.03 2.39 29.98
C SER A 208 0.56 2.48 30.42
N LYS A 209 0.27 2.43 31.75
CA LYS A 209 -1.06 2.41 32.36
C LYS A 209 -1.91 1.21 31.90
N LEU A 210 -1.28 0.08 31.58
CA LEU A 210 -1.94 -1.14 31.17
C LEU A 210 -2.12 -2.09 32.36
N VAL A 211 -3.35 -2.44 32.66
CA VAL A 211 -3.69 -3.47 33.66
C VAL A 211 -4.67 -4.44 33.01
N LEU A 212 -4.21 -5.66 32.73
CA LEU A 212 -5.03 -6.73 32.11
C LEU A 212 -4.58 -8.11 32.62
N SER A 213 -5.51 -9.04 32.73
CA SER A 213 -5.21 -10.45 33.02
C SER A 213 -4.58 -11.16 31.82
N ALA A 214 -4.05 -12.36 32.01
CA ALA A 214 -3.65 -13.23 30.92
C ALA A 214 -4.86 -13.65 30.08
N GLY A 215 -4.64 -13.96 28.80
CA GLY A 215 -5.66 -14.46 27.88
C GLY A 215 -6.08 -13.43 26.81
N LYS A 216 -7.21 -13.70 26.17
CA LYS A 216 -7.77 -12.86 25.10
C LYS A 216 -8.61 -11.73 25.65
N HIS A 217 -8.44 -10.53 25.10
CA HIS A 217 -9.17 -9.33 25.49
C HIS A 217 -9.51 -8.51 24.25
N VAL A 218 -10.71 -7.95 24.18
CA VAL A 218 -11.03 -6.87 23.26
C VAL A 218 -10.69 -5.56 23.97
N VAL A 219 -9.63 -4.90 23.54
CA VAL A 219 -9.11 -3.68 24.17
C VAL A 219 -9.67 -2.43 23.51
N ASN A 220 -10.05 -1.45 24.33
CA ASN A 220 -10.42 -0.11 23.87
C ASN A 220 -9.17 0.72 23.55
N GLY A 221 -9.36 1.96 23.06
CA GLY A 221 -8.25 2.83 22.65
C GLY A 221 -7.21 3.10 23.74
N GLU A 222 -7.61 3.31 25.00
CA GLU A 222 -6.67 3.55 26.09
C GLU A 222 -5.84 2.29 26.43
N GLN A 223 -6.49 1.14 26.49
CA GLN A 223 -5.83 -0.15 26.73
C GLN A 223 -4.92 -0.54 25.56
N ALA A 224 -5.37 -0.31 24.32
CA ALA A 224 -4.58 -0.53 23.11
C ALA A 224 -3.32 0.34 23.10
N LEU A 225 -3.45 1.63 23.44
CA LEU A 225 -2.30 2.53 23.56
C LEU A 225 -1.32 2.04 24.65
N GLY A 226 -1.83 1.58 25.79
CA GLY A 226 -1.03 0.95 26.82
C GLY A 226 -0.28 -0.29 26.31
N TYR A 227 -0.96 -1.15 25.56
CA TYR A 227 -0.42 -2.39 25.01
C TYR A 227 0.73 -2.14 24.00
N VAL A 228 0.58 -1.21 23.07
CA VAL A 228 1.63 -0.91 22.08
C VAL A 228 2.81 -0.11 22.66
N ARG A 229 2.63 0.51 23.84
CA ARG A 229 3.67 1.29 24.53
C ARG A 229 4.42 0.51 25.62
N THR A 230 3.81 -0.55 26.22
CA THR A 230 4.47 -1.32 27.26
C THR A 230 5.77 -1.94 26.74
N ARG A 231 6.83 -1.90 27.55
CA ARG A 231 8.15 -2.42 27.16
C ARG A 231 8.60 -3.54 28.10
N TYR A 232 8.60 -3.27 29.40
CA TYR A 232 9.18 -4.18 30.39
C TYR A 232 8.22 -5.25 30.91
N ALA A 233 6.92 -5.00 30.84
CA ALA A 233 5.93 -5.93 31.36
C ALA A 233 5.60 -7.07 30.39
N LEU A 234 5.92 -6.91 29.09
CA LEU A 234 5.70 -7.90 28.04
C LEU A 234 6.96 -8.10 27.19
N GLY A 235 7.17 -9.33 26.71
CA GLY A 235 8.33 -9.73 25.93
C GLY A 235 9.59 -9.79 26.78
N ASP A 236 10.76 -9.61 26.15
CA ASP A 236 12.08 -9.63 26.77
C ASP A 236 12.54 -8.24 27.30
N GLY A 237 11.68 -7.22 27.20
CA GLY A 237 11.98 -5.84 27.58
C GLY A 237 12.76 -5.05 26.51
N SER A 238 13.12 -5.67 25.39
CA SER A 238 13.80 -5.00 24.28
C SER A 238 12.87 -4.10 23.48
N ASP A 239 13.46 -3.17 22.72
CA ASP A 239 12.72 -2.36 21.75
C ASP A 239 12.21 -3.21 20.59
N LEU A 240 12.94 -4.26 20.23
CA LEU A 240 12.56 -5.18 19.14
C LEU A 240 11.28 -5.95 19.47
N SER A 241 11.13 -6.46 20.69
CA SER A 241 9.89 -7.15 21.10
C SER A 241 8.69 -6.19 21.13
N ARG A 242 8.90 -4.91 21.47
CA ARG A 242 7.86 -3.88 21.33
C ARG A 242 7.47 -3.65 19.88
N ILE A 243 8.42 -3.55 18.96
CA ILE A 243 8.18 -3.38 17.53
C ILE A 243 7.38 -4.57 16.96
N GLN A 244 7.76 -5.80 17.27
CA GLN A 244 7.02 -6.99 16.84
C GLN A 244 5.56 -6.94 17.33
N ARG A 245 5.34 -6.56 18.59
CA ARG A 245 3.99 -6.41 19.15
C ARG A 245 3.19 -5.32 18.44
N GLN A 246 3.80 -4.20 18.07
CA GLN A 246 3.18 -3.16 17.26
C GLN A 246 2.80 -3.68 15.87
N GLN A 247 3.64 -4.48 15.23
CA GLN A 247 3.36 -5.10 13.93
C GLN A 247 2.18 -6.08 14.03
N VAL A 248 2.17 -6.97 15.01
CA VAL A 248 1.05 -7.88 15.28
C VAL A 248 -0.23 -7.09 15.52
N PHE A 249 -0.17 -6.03 16.33
CA PHE A 249 -1.33 -5.18 16.62
C PHE A 249 -1.87 -4.51 15.35
N LEU A 250 -1.03 -3.96 14.49
CA LEU A 250 -1.46 -3.34 13.23
C LEU A 250 -2.05 -4.36 12.26
N THR A 251 -1.54 -5.60 12.23
CA THR A 251 -2.17 -6.69 11.47
C THR A 251 -3.59 -6.97 11.98
N LYS A 252 -3.79 -6.97 13.29
CA LYS A 252 -5.13 -7.13 13.90
C LYS A 252 -6.05 -5.94 13.63
N VAL A 253 -5.54 -4.73 13.57
CA VAL A 253 -6.32 -3.55 13.14
C VAL A 253 -6.77 -3.72 11.68
N LEU A 254 -5.89 -4.17 10.80
CA LEU A 254 -6.24 -4.44 9.40
C LEU A 254 -7.33 -5.52 9.30
N GLU A 255 -7.19 -6.63 10.02
CA GLU A 255 -8.23 -7.68 10.10
C GLU A 255 -9.58 -7.11 10.56
N ALA A 256 -9.59 -6.30 11.63
CA ALA A 256 -10.81 -5.73 12.16
C ALA A 256 -11.50 -4.76 11.17
N VAL A 257 -10.71 -4.02 10.38
CA VAL A 257 -11.23 -3.11 9.34
C VAL A 257 -11.79 -3.89 8.16
N THR A 258 -11.08 -4.96 7.69
CA THR A 258 -11.45 -5.72 6.50
C THR A 258 -12.56 -6.75 6.77
N ASP A 259 -12.43 -7.49 7.86
CA ASP A 259 -13.27 -8.65 8.16
C ASP A 259 -14.37 -8.34 9.20
N GLY A 260 -14.19 -7.28 9.97
CA GLY A 260 -15.06 -6.90 11.09
C GLY A 260 -16.43 -6.27 10.73
N GLY A 261 -16.81 -6.30 9.43
CA GLY A 261 -18.09 -5.73 8.98
C GLY A 261 -18.13 -4.18 9.06
N LEU A 262 -16.99 -3.51 9.29
CA LEU A 262 -16.89 -2.05 9.31
C LEU A 262 -17.32 -1.46 7.96
N LEU A 263 -16.82 -2.03 6.86
CA LEU A 263 -17.08 -1.56 5.50
C LEU A 263 -18.54 -1.80 5.04
N THR A 264 -19.25 -2.74 5.68
CA THR A 264 -20.64 -3.09 5.35
C THR A 264 -21.66 -2.36 6.24
N ASN A 265 -21.23 -1.69 7.32
CA ASN A 265 -22.09 -0.95 8.23
C ASN A 265 -21.89 0.57 8.05
N PRO A 266 -22.82 1.30 7.38
CA PRO A 266 -22.64 2.72 7.09
C PRO A 266 -22.43 3.60 8.33
N ALA A 267 -23.08 3.29 9.45
CA ALA A 267 -22.95 4.07 10.68
C ALA A 267 -21.57 3.89 11.32
N LYS A 268 -21.06 2.65 11.38
CA LYS A 268 -19.70 2.36 11.88
C LYS A 268 -18.63 2.96 10.96
N LEU A 269 -18.81 2.81 9.62
CA LEU A 269 -17.89 3.39 8.64
C LEU A 269 -17.82 4.91 8.78
N ASN A 270 -18.97 5.56 8.94
CA ASN A 270 -19.02 7.00 9.15
C ASN A 270 -18.29 7.44 10.43
N SER A 271 -18.54 6.76 11.55
CA SER A 271 -17.85 7.04 12.81
C SER A 271 -16.34 6.84 12.71
N PHE A 272 -15.92 5.79 12.01
CA PHE A 272 -14.51 5.51 11.75
C PHE A 272 -13.86 6.58 10.87
N LEU A 273 -14.52 7.01 9.79
CA LEU A 273 -14.00 8.06 8.89
C LEU A 273 -13.83 9.39 9.64
N LEU A 274 -14.84 9.81 10.43
CA LEU A 274 -14.76 11.04 11.22
C LEU A 274 -13.69 10.97 12.30
N ALA A 275 -13.56 9.84 13.00
CA ALA A 275 -12.53 9.64 14.01
C ALA A 275 -11.14 9.66 13.36
N SER A 276 -10.98 8.99 12.21
CA SER A 276 -9.71 8.95 11.46
C SER A 276 -9.33 10.33 10.91
N ALA A 277 -10.27 11.07 10.35
CA ALA A 277 -10.03 12.42 9.82
C ALA A 277 -9.44 13.37 10.88
N LYS A 278 -9.94 13.30 12.11
CA LYS A 278 -9.44 14.11 13.24
C LYS A 278 -8.16 13.57 13.89
N ALA A 279 -7.87 12.31 13.63
CA ALA A 279 -6.81 11.54 14.28
C ALA A 279 -5.46 11.63 13.58
N VAL A 280 -5.45 11.94 12.29
CA VAL A 280 -4.26 11.86 11.44
C VAL A 280 -3.85 13.23 10.92
N THR A 281 -2.55 13.42 10.71
CA THR A 281 -2.01 14.48 9.83
C THR A 281 -1.40 13.78 8.64
N VAL A 282 -1.71 14.25 7.43
CA VAL A 282 -1.27 13.62 6.17
C VAL A 282 -0.59 14.64 5.27
N ASP A 283 0.01 14.18 4.15
CA ASP A 283 0.51 15.09 3.13
C ASP A 283 -0.61 15.68 2.28
N ASP A 284 -0.30 16.78 1.57
CA ASP A 284 -1.27 17.51 0.76
C ASP A 284 -1.83 16.70 -0.43
N GLU A 285 -1.10 15.67 -0.88
CA GLU A 285 -1.52 14.81 -1.99
C GLU A 285 -2.39 13.63 -1.53
N LEU A 286 -2.38 13.32 -0.22
CA LEU A 286 -3.18 12.24 0.37
C LEU A 286 -4.58 12.75 0.75
N THR A 287 -5.32 13.25 -0.24
CA THR A 287 -6.71 13.67 -0.10
C THR A 287 -7.64 12.50 0.22
N LEU A 288 -8.85 12.77 0.69
CA LEU A 288 -9.84 11.73 0.96
C LEU A 288 -10.14 10.90 -0.29
N ASP A 289 -10.24 11.52 -1.47
CA ASP A 289 -10.42 10.83 -2.75
C ASP A 289 -9.25 9.89 -3.04
N ARG A 290 -8.01 10.35 -2.79
CA ARG A 290 -6.81 9.53 -2.95
C ARG A 290 -6.76 8.36 -1.96
N MET A 291 -7.17 8.58 -0.71
CA MET A 291 -7.30 7.51 0.29
C MET A 291 -8.32 6.45 -0.14
N VAL A 292 -9.45 6.88 -0.68
CA VAL A 292 -10.49 5.98 -1.23
C VAL A 292 -9.95 5.20 -2.43
N GLU A 293 -9.25 5.84 -3.36
CA GLU A 293 -8.61 5.18 -4.51
C GLU A 293 -7.61 4.10 -4.04
N ILE A 294 -6.74 4.46 -3.08
CA ILE A 294 -5.79 3.51 -2.49
C ILE A 294 -6.52 2.35 -1.84
N ALA A 295 -7.56 2.61 -1.03
CA ALA A 295 -8.35 1.57 -0.37
C ALA A 295 -8.99 0.60 -1.39
N TYR A 296 -9.54 1.13 -2.49
CA TYR A 296 -10.06 0.29 -3.57
C TYR A 296 -8.96 -0.50 -4.28
N SER A 297 -7.79 0.08 -4.49
CA SER A 297 -6.68 -0.61 -5.16
C SER A 297 -6.15 -1.79 -4.34
N VAL A 298 -6.24 -1.72 -3.02
CA VAL A 298 -5.77 -2.76 -2.08
C VAL A 298 -6.90 -3.62 -1.49
N LYS A 299 -8.13 -3.50 -1.98
CA LYS A 299 -9.29 -4.24 -1.44
C LYS A 299 -9.14 -5.77 -1.45
N GLY A 300 -8.22 -6.30 -2.26
CA GLY A 300 -7.88 -7.72 -2.31
C GLY A 300 -6.77 -8.13 -1.33
N LEU A 301 -6.13 -7.16 -0.67
CA LEU A 301 -5.13 -7.40 0.36
C LEU A 301 -5.84 -7.81 1.66
N THR A 302 -5.50 -8.98 2.16
CA THR A 302 -5.92 -9.44 3.48
C THR A 302 -4.74 -9.36 4.45
N ALA A 303 -4.99 -9.60 5.72
CA ALA A 303 -3.91 -9.64 6.70
C ALA A 303 -2.85 -10.74 6.42
N LYS A 304 -3.16 -11.73 5.57
CA LYS A 304 -2.23 -12.79 5.16
C LYS A 304 -1.14 -12.29 4.21
N GLU A 305 -1.48 -11.29 3.38
CA GLU A 305 -0.55 -10.68 2.43
C GLU A 305 0.27 -9.54 3.06
N LEU A 306 -0.09 -9.11 4.28
CA LEU A 306 0.70 -8.14 5.05
C LEU A 306 1.82 -8.85 5.80
N LYS A 307 3.06 -8.48 5.53
CA LYS A 307 4.26 -8.97 6.22
C LYS A 307 4.90 -7.83 7.01
N GLY A 308 5.13 -8.05 8.29
CA GLY A 308 5.87 -7.12 9.15
C GLY A 308 7.33 -7.56 9.23
N ILE A 309 8.26 -6.63 9.10
CA ILE A 309 9.68 -6.89 9.28
C ILE A 309 10.36 -5.68 9.92
N THR A 310 11.28 -5.95 10.82
CA THR A 310 12.13 -4.91 11.40
C THR A 310 13.45 -4.88 10.63
N VAL A 311 13.93 -3.69 10.28
CA VAL A 311 15.23 -3.51 9.64
C VAL A 311 16.31 -4.25 10.44
N PRO A 312 17.16 -5.07 9.79
CA PRO A 312 18.24 -5.77 10.48
C PRO A 312 19.17 -4.80 11.19
N THR A 313 19.38 -5.04 12.48
CA THR A 313 20.25 -4.21 13.31
C THR A 313 21.22 -5.06 14.12
N GLU A 314 22.33 -4.43 14.49
CA GLU A 314 23.34 -4.94 15.41
C GLU A 314 23.67 -3.88 16.47
N PRO A 315 24.27 -4.25 17.61
CA PRO A 315 24.67 -3.26 18.61
C PRO A 315 25.62 -2.21 18.04
N TYR A 316 25.38 -0.94 18.40
CA TYR A 316 26.29 0.13 17.99
C TYR A 316 27.58 0.09 18.86
N PRO A 317 28.78 0.03 18.27
CA PRO A 317 30.03 -0.23 19.02
C PRO A 317 30.35 0.83 20.08
N ALA A 318 30.00 2.09 19.84
CA ALA A 318 30.30 3.19 20.75
C ALA A 318 29.29 3.35 21.90
N ASP A 319 28.10 2.78 21.80
CA ASP A 319 27.04 2.83 22.82
C ASP A 319 26.15 1.60 22.77
N LYS A 320 26.27 0.73 23.77
CA LYS A 320 25.49 -0.53 23.86
C LYS A 320 23.98 -0.33 24.00
N ASN A 321 23.51 0.87 24.33
CA ASN A 321 22.08 1.19 24.36
C ASN A 321 21.54 1.61 22.98
N ARG A 322 22.37 1.61 21.96
CA ARG A 322 22.06 1.98 20.59
C ARG A 322 22.25 0.79 19.67
N VAL A 323 21.64 0.91 18.50
CA VAL A 323 21.82 -0.06 17.42
C VAL A 323 22.26 0.66 16.16
N GLN A 324 22.83 -0.06 15.22
CA GLN A 324 23.07 0.38 13.85
C GLN A 324 22.51 -0.66 12.87
N PHE A 325 22.32 -0.29 11.60
CA PHE A 325 21.88 -1.23 10.60
C PHE A 325 22.97 -2.24 10.29
N SER A 326 22.66 -3.52 10.44
CA SER A 326 23.58 -4.62 10.16
C SER A 326 23.86 -4.71 8.66
N GLN A 327 25.12 -4.61 8.25
CA GLN A 327 25.53 -4.71 6.85
C GLN A 327 26.18 -6.07 6.57
N PRO A 328 25.93 -6.70 5.39
CA PRO A 328 25.14 -6.20 4.26
C PRO A 328 23.62 -6.43 4.38
N ALA A 329 23.14 -7.10 5.42
CA ALA A 329 21.76 -7.59 5.53
C ALA A 329 20.71 -6.48 5.38
N ALA A 330 20.95 -5.27 5.92
CA ALA A 330 20.02 -4.17 5.78
C ALA A 330 19.98 -3.62 4.35
N ARG A 331 21.15 -3.53 3.68
CA ARG A 331 21.21 -3.11 2.28
C ARG A 331 20.43 -4.09 1.38
N ASP A 332 20.74 -5.37 1.49
CA ASP A 332 20.12 -6.42 0.70
C ASP A 332 18.61 -6.47 0.93
N PHE A 333 18.18 -6.19 2.17
CA PHE A 333 16.77 -6.04 2.52
C PHE A 333 16.13 -4.85 1.82
N PHE A 334 16.71 -3.66 1.86
CA PHE A 334 16.15 -2.49 1.17
C PHE A 334 16.14 -2.65 -0.36
N GLU A 335 17.16 -3.26 -0.92
CA GLU A 335 17.19 -3.64 -2.34
C GLU A 335 16.02 -4.58 -2.67
N SER A 336 15.78 -5.58 -1.84
CA SER A 336 14.67 -6.51 -2.03
C SER A 336 13.30 -5.84 -1.99
N VAL A 337 13.10 -4.90 -1.08
CA VAL A 337 11.85 -4.12 -0.99
C VAL A 337 11.69 -3.20 -2.20
N ARG A 338 12.75 -2.49 -2.60
CA ARG A 338 12.71 -1.60 -3.77
C ARG A 338 12.37 -2.34 -5.05
N ASP A 339 12.89 -3.57 -5.18
CA ASP A 339 12.71 -4.43 -6.35
C ASP A 339 11.46 -5.33 -6.24
N ASP A 340 10.58 -5.04 -5.24
CA ASP A 340 9.31 -5.76 -5.00
C ASP A 340 9.45 -7.26 -4.72
N VAL A 341 10.51 -7.60 -4.05
CA VAL A 341 10.85 -8.97 -3.69
C VAL A 341 9.93 -9.49 -2.57
N GLU A 342 9.36 -10.68 -2.75
CA GLU A 342 8.49 -11.29 -1.74
C GLU A 342 9.25 -11.67 -0.47
N VAL A 343 8.84 -11.08 0.65
CA VAL A 343 9.24 -11.51 1.98
C VAL A 343 8.41 -12.73 2.38
N THR A 344 8.92 -13.96 2.19
CA THR A 344 8.23 -15.19 2.62
C THR A 344 8.82 -15.71 3.92
N ALA A 345 7.95 -16.01 4.91
CA ALA A 345 8.36 -16.76 6.11
C ALA A 345 8.84 -18.17 5.72
N THR A 346 9.84 -18.68 6.42
CA THR A 346 10.24 -20.08 6.25
C THR A 346 9.12 -21.01 6.70
N PRO A 347 8.73 -22.05 5.91
CA PRO A 347 7.81 -23.06 6.40
C PRO A 347 8.41 -23.75 7.62
N ALA A 348 7.59 -23.98 8.65
CA ALA A 348 7.99 -24.74 9.83
C ALA A 348 8.59 -26.10 9.40
N PRO A 349 9.67 -26.58 10.04
CA PRO A 349 10.27 -27.85 9.71
C PRO A 349 9.28 -28.98 9.96
N GLY A 350 8.85 -29.69 8.90
CA GLY A 350 7.95 -30.85 9.04
C GLY A 350 7.13 -31.24 7.82
N LYS A 351 7.07 -30.45 6.75
CA LYS A 351 6.46 -30.89 5.49
C LYS A 351 7.54 -30.96 4.40
N SER A 352 7.85 -32.17 3.99
CA SER A 352 8.67 -32.45 2.80
C SER A 352 8.10 -31.73 1.60
N ALA A 353 8.77 -30.64 1.20
CA ALA A 353 8.42 -29.92 -0.02
C ALA A 353 8.81 -30.79 -1.21
N ALA A 354 7.92 -30.94 -2.19
CA ALA A 354 8.26 -31.47 -3.50
C ALA A 354 9.48 -30.71 -4.06
N PRO A 355 10.35 -31.32 -4.86
CA PRO A 355 11.56 -30.68 -5.38
C PRO A 355 11.18 -29.39 -6.09
N LYS A 356 11.69 -28.27 -5.59
CA LYS A 356 11.38 -26.93 -6.09
C LYS A 356 12.10 -26.72 -7.42
N ILE A 357 11.32 -26.62 -8.51
CA ILE A 357 11.87 -26.30 -9.83
C ILE A 357 12.46 -24.89 -9.78
N GLU A 358 13.76 -24.78 -10.09
CA GLU A 358 14.45 -23.48 -10.17
C GLU A 358 14.12 -22.78 -11.49
N ASN A 359 14.01 -21.46 -11.47
CA ASN A 359 13.66 -20.65 -12.66
C ASN A 359 14.57 -20.95 -13.86
N LYS A 360 15.88 -21.17 -13.60
CA LYS A 360 16.87 -21.51 -14.66
C LYS A 360 16.61 -22.85 -15.38
N GLN A 361 15.73 -23.70 -14.83
CA GLN A 361 15.31 -24.96 -15.42
C GLN A 361 14.06 -24.79 -16.30
N VAL A 362 13.39 -23.65 -16.25
CA VAL A 362 12.12 -23.40 -16.93
C VAL A 362 12.34 -22.64 -18.22
N ARG A 363 11.96 -23.25 -19.33
CA ARG A 363 11.96 -22.61 -20.67
C ARG A 363 10.62 -21.93 -20.92
N VAL A 364 10.66 -20.64 -21.26
CA VAL A 364 9.44 -19.84 -21.48
C VAL A 364 9.40 -19.27 -22.89
N GLN A 365 8.26 -19.45 -23.55
CA GLN A 365 7.87 -18.75 -24.77
C GLN A 365 6.86 -17.67 -24.42
N VAL A 366 7.11 -16.40 -24.75
CA VAL A 366 6.25 -15.27 -24.39
C VAL A 366 5.51 -14.75 -25.61
N LEU A 367 4.18 -14.75 -25.57
CA LEU A 367 3.31 -14.32 -26.66
C LEU A 367 2.44 -13.14 -26.24
N ASN A 368 2.48 -12.07 -27.02
CA ASN A 368 1.65 -10.88 -26.82
C ASN A 368 0.25 -11.07 -27.45
N GLY A 369 -0.76 -11.14 -26.64
CA GLY A 369 -2.18 -11.13 -27.00
C GLY A 369 -2.90 -9.84 -26.60
N THR A 370 -2.18 -8.77 -26.18
CA THR A 370 -2.77 -7.48 -25.82
C THR A 370 -2.97 -6.56 -27.01
N GLY A 371 -2.17 -6.76 -28.07
CA GLY A 371 -2.09 -5.82 -29.20
C GLY A 371 -1.13 -4.63 -28.96
N GLU A 372 -0.56 -4.45 -27.75
CA GLU A 372 0.41 -3.39 -27.47
C GLU A 372 1.78 -3.73 -28.07
N PRO A 373 2.37 -2.85 -28.91
CA PRO A 373 3.69 -3.11 -29.49
C PRO A 373 4.77 -3.30 -28.41
N GLY A 374 5.65 -4.31 -28.59
CA GLY A 374 6.79 -4.55 -27.70
C GLY A 374 6.47 -5.26 -26.38
N LYS A 375 5.21 -5.49 -26.03
CA LYS A 375 4.80 -6.08 -24.74
C LYS A 375 5.43 -7.44 -24.45
N ALA A 376 5.52 -8.33 -25.47
CA ALA A 376 6.16 -9.64 -25.29
C ALA A 376 7.64 -9.53 -24.92
N VAL A 377 8.37 -8.57 -25.52
CA VAL A 377 9.79 -8.37 -25.23
C VAL A 377 9.98 -7.81 -23.83
N GLN A 378 9.17 -6.83 -23.43
CA GLN A 378 9.20 -6.28 -22.08
C GLN A 378 9.01 -7.38 -21.02
N VAL A 379 7.98 -8.20 -21.16
CA VAL A 379 7.69 -9.30 -20.22
C VAL A 379 8.78 -10.38 -20.26
N ALA A 380 9.33 -10.64 -21.43
CA ALA A 380 10.47 -11.56 -21.59
C ALA A 380 11.71 -11.04 -20.84
N ASP A 381 12.02 -9.73 -20.91
CA ASP A 381 13.12 -9.13 -20.17
C ASP A 381 12.90 -9.24 -18.66
N GLU A 382 11.68 -8.99 -18.18
CA GLU A 382 11.30 -9.10 -16.76
C GLU A 382 11.44 -10.55 -16.24
N LEU A 383 11.02 -11.56 -17.00
CA LEU A 383 11.17 -12.97 -16.64
C LEU A 383 12.63 -13.43 -16.74
N ALA A 384 13.39 -12.99 -17.76
CA ALA A 384 14.79 -13.30 -17.91
C ALA A 384 15.63 -12.74 -16.74
N ALA A 385 15.30 -11.55 -16.27
CA ALA A 385 15.92 -10.94 -15.08
C ALA A 385 15.73 -11.81 -13.81
N GLN A 386 14.66 -12.62 -13.76
CA GLN A 386 14.39 -13.57 -12.68
C GLN A 386 14.99 -14.96 -12.91
N GLY A 387 15.80 -15.11 -13.93
CA GLY A 387 16.53 -16.35 -14.22
C GLY A 387 15.77 -17.37 -15.06
N PHE A 388 14.58 -17.04 -15.62
CA PHE A 388 13.92 -17.91 -16.59
C PHE A 388 14.66 -17.94 -17.92
N VAL A 389 14.65 -19.10 -18.58
CA VAL A 389 15.25 -19.24 -19.92
C VAL A 389 14.20 -18.92 -20.97
N ILE A 390 14.23 -17.68 -21.48
CA ILE A 390 13.31 -17.28 -22.54
C ILE A 390 13.80 -17.84 -23.88
N THR A 391 12.97 -18.65 -24.52
CA THR A 391 13.31 -19.25 -25.82
C THR A 391 12.90 -18.39 -26.99
N GLU A 392 11.68 -17.87 -26.96
CA GLU A 392 11.08 -17.15 -28.07
C GLU A 392 10.11 -16.08 -27.59
N VAL A 393 9.95 -15.05 -28.38
CA VAL A 393 8.93 -13.99 -28.22
C VAL A 393 8.11 -13.86 -29.50
N GLY A 394 6.84 -13.53 -29.39
CA GLY A 394 5.97 -13.38 -30.54
C GLY A 394 4.62 -12.77 -30.21
N ASN A 395 3.71 -12.80 -31.21
CA ASN A 395 2.36 -12.32 -31.04
C ASN A 395 1.36 -13.49 -31.07
N ALA A 396 0.31 -13.39 -30.27
CA ALA A 396 -0.86 -14.24 -30.31
C ALA A 396 -2.07 -13.46 -30.84
N ALA A 397 -3.16 -14.15 -31.15
CA ALA A 397 -4.44 -13.47 -31.36
C ALA A 397 -4.82 -12.71 -30.10
N THR A 398 -5.41 -11.52 -30.27
CA THR A 398 -5.86 -10.67 -29.14
C THR A 398 -6.78 -11.47 -28.22
N THR A 399 -6.46 -11.46 -26.94
CA THR A 399 -7.18 -12.19 -25.90
C THR A 399 -7.38 -11.32 -24.66
N ALA A 400 -8.54 -11.50 -24.01
CA ALA A 400 -8.82 -10.84 -22.75
C ALA A 400 -8.03 -11.48 -21.57
N ASN A 401 -7.75 -12.80 -21.66
CA ASN A 401 -7.22 -13.55 -20.53
C ASN A 401 -5.76 -13.94 -20.75
N THR A 402 -4.93 -13.62 -19.77
CA THR A 402 -3.57 -14.15 -19.65
C THR A 402 -3.61 -15.64 -19.32
N ALA A 403 -2.81 -16.44 -20.00
CA ALA A 403 -2.78 -17.89 -19.82
C ALA A 403 -1.36 -18.46 -19.78
N VAL A 404 -1.12 -19.37 -18.86
CA VAL A 404 0.08 -20.21 -18.80
C VAL A 404 -0.28 -21.58 -19.38
N ARG A 405 0.45 -22.04 -20.40
CA ARG A 405 0.16 -23.28 -21.11
C ARG A 405 1.38 -24.17 -21.22
N TYR A 406 1.16 -25.49 -21.23
CA TYR A 406 2.19 -26.48 -21.51
C TYR A 406 1.65 -27.54 -22.48
N ALA A 407 2.53 -28.20 -23.21
CA ALA A 407 2.10 -29.21 -24.19
C ALA A 407 1.52 -30.45 -23.48
N LYS A 408 0.42 -31.02 -24.05
CA LYS A 408 -0.22 -32.22 -23.47
C LYS A 408 0.73 -33.42 -23.34
N LYS A 409 1.70 -33.55 -24.25
CA LYS A 409 2.73 -34.63 -24.20
C LYS A 409 3.65 -34.49 -22.97
N ASP A 410 3.78 -33.30 -22.41
CA ASP A 410 4.63 -32.97 -21.27
C ASP A 410 3.82 -32.93 -19.96
N ALA A 411 2.66 -33.61 -19.90
CA ALA A 411 1.69 -33.48 -18.80
C ALA A 411 2.26 -33.94 -17.43
N ALA A 412 3.25 -34.82 -17.41
CA ALA A 412 3.85 -35.26 -16.16
C ALA A 412 4.60 -34.15 -15.41
N ASP A 413 5.36 -33.35 -16.16
CA ASP A 413 6.21 -32.27 -15.58
C ASP A 413 5.70 -30.87 -15.91
N GLY A 414 4.99 -30.73 -17.03
CA GLY A 414 4.56 -29.43 -17.57
C GLY A 414 3.71 -28.61 -16.60
N ALA A 415 2.91 -29.24 -15.77
CA ALA A 415 2.12 -28.54 -14.75
C ALA A 415 3.02 -27.88 -13.70
N ALA A 416 4.03 -28.60 -13.18
CA ALA A 416 4.94 -28.09 -12.17
C ALA A 416 5.85 -26.97 -12.71
N TYR A 417 6.32 -27.09 -13.97
CA TYR A 417 7.06 -26.03 -14.64
C TYR A 417 6.17 -24.82 -14.95
N GLY A 418 4.92 -25.07 -15.34
CA GLY A 418 3.90 -24.03 -15.51
C GLY A 418 3.58 -23.30 -14.21
N ASP A 419 3.49 -24.01 -13.09
CA ASP A 419 3.29 -23.42 -11.77
C ASP A 419 4.44 -22.48 -11.38
N ALA A 420 5.69 -22.80 -11.75
CA ALA A 420 6.83 -21.92 -11.53
C ALA A 420 6.69 -20.58 -12.28
N VAL A 421 6.14 -20.60 -13.51
CA VAL A 421 5.81 -19.36 -14.26
C VAL A 421 4.59 -18.66 -13.65
N ALA A 422 3.51 -19.40 -13.36
CA ALA A 422 2.29 -18.86 -12.80
C ALA A 422 2.52 -18.18 -11.44
N ALA A 423 3.43 -18.70 -10.63
CA ALA A 423 3.85 -18.10 -9.36
C ALA A 423 4.56 -16.74 -9.52
N ARG A 424 4.96 -16.37 -10.75
CA ARG A 424 5.56 -15.08 -11.08
C ARG A 424 4.57 -14.08 -11.66
N LEU A 425 3.30 -14.42 -11.74
CA LEU A 425 2.24 -13.50 -12.14
C LEU A 425 1.62 -12.87 -10.88
N SER A 426 1.36 -11.57 -10.93
CA SER A 426 1.08 -10.78 -9.73
C SER A 426 -0.38 -10.80 -9.27
N LYS A 427 -1.33 -11.24 -10.07
CA LYS A 427 -2.74 -11.34 -9.67
C LYS A 427 -3.33 -12.67 -10.09
N ASP A 428 -4.26 -13.19 -9.29
CA ASP A 428 -5.00 -14.41 -9.56
C ASP A 428 -4.12 -15.59 -9.98
N LYS A 429 -3.84 -16.48 -9.06
CA LYS A 429 -3.08 -17.69 -9.31
C LYS A 429 -3.57 -18.37 -10.59
N LYS A 430 -2.94 -18.06 -11.73
CA LYS A 430 -3.30 -18.68 -13.01
C LYS A 430 -2.90 -20.14 -12.95
N THR A 431 -3.86 -21.04 -13.08
CA THR A 431 -3.57 -22.49 -13.14
C THR A 431 -3.02 -22.82 -14.53
N PRO A 432 -1.85 -23.44 -14.64
CA PRO A 432 -1.32 -23.88 -15.93
C PRO A 432 -2.25 -24.87 -16.60
N VAL A 433 -2.50 -24.70 -17.88
CA VAL A 433 -3.44 -25.51 -18.65
C VAL A 433 -2.70 -26.35 -19.71
N ALA A 434 -2.95 -27.64 -19.72
CA ALA A 434 -2.48 -28.53 -20.79
C ALA A 434 -3.17 -28.14 -22.12
N GLY A 435 -2.38 -27.85 -23.16
CA GLY A 435 -2.90 -27.40 -24.44
C GLY A 435 -2.03 -27.75 -25.64
N LYS A 436 -2.43 -27.28 -26.81
CA LYS A 436 -1.55 -27.29 -27.98
C LYS A 436 -0.64 -26.07 -27.89
N VAL A 437 0.60 -26.24 -27.50
CA VAL A 437 1.67 -25.26 -27.69
C VAL A 437 2.02 -25.30 -29.17
N ARG A 438 1.45 -24.39 -29.96
CA ARG A 438 1.73 -24.30 -31.40
C ARG A 438 2.91 -23.36 -31.61
N PRO A 439 3.80 -23.66 -32.58
CA PRO A 439 4.69 -22.64 -33.13
C PRO A 439 3.80 -21.53 -33.72
N VAL A 440 3.91 -20.35 -33.17
CA VAL A 440 3.30 -19.12 -33.70
C VAL A 440 4.44 -18.39 -34.39
N ASN A 441 4.18 -17.33 -35.16
CA ASN A 441 5.23 -16.48 -35.70
C ASN A 441 6.04 -15.87 -34.55
N THR A 442 7.03 -16.60 -34.09
CA THR A 442 7.92 -16.23 -33.00
C THR A 442 9.31 -15.94 -33.53
N GLN A 443 10.02 -15.11 -32.83
CA GLN A 443 11.43 -14.81 -33.07
C GLN A 443 12.24 -15.28 -31.86
N PRO A 444 13.48 -15.79 -32.07
CA PRO A 444 14.38 -16.10 -30.98
C PRO A 444 14.59 -14.87 -30.08
N TYR A 445 14.48 -15.06 -28.78
CA TYR A 445 14.76 -14.01 -27.82
C TYR A 445 16.28 -13.84 -27.67
N LYS A 446 16.81 -12.66 -28.03
CA LYS A 446 18.23 -12.25 -27.95
C LYS A 446 19.20 -13.40 -28.31
N SER A 447 19.87 -13.33 -29.45
CA SER A 447 20.73 -14.33 -30.09
C SER A 447 21.93 -14.86 -29.27
N ARG A 448 21.81 -15.04 -27.98
CA ARG A 448 22.77 -15.76 -27.13
C ARG A 448 22.36 -17.22 -27.04
N ALA A 449 23.25 -18.08 -27.55
CA ALA A 449 23.22 -19.51 -27.26
C ALA A 449 23.44 -19.76 -25.76
N VAL A 450 22.44 -19.53 -24.96
CA VAL A 450 22.33 -20.10 -23.63
C VAL A 450 21.96 -21.56 -23.87
N GLN A 451 22.77 -22.49 -23.41
CA GLN A 451 22.45 -23.91 -23.46
C GLN A 451 21.11 -24.09 -22.73
N ALA A 452 20.04 -24.28 -23.49
CA ALA A 452 18.70 -24.37 -22.92
C ALA A 452 18.62 -25.66 -22.08
N PRO A 453 18.10 -25.62 -20.85
CA PRO A 453 17.92 -26.79 -20.04
C PRO A 453 16.96 -27.78 -20.71
N ASP A 454 17.14 -29.07 -20.44
CA ASP A 454 16.16 -30.08 -20.83
C ASP A 454 14.89 -29.90 -20.00
N GLY A 455 13.73 -29.93 -20.66
CA GLY A 455 12.45 -29.74 -19.96
C GLY A 455 11.33 -29.21 -20.87
N PRO A 456 10.09 -29.16 -20.38
CA PRO A 456 8.97 -28.67 -21.16
C PRO A 456 9.08 -27.17 -21.46
N ILE A 457 8.59 -26.75 -22.61
CA ILE A 457 8.43 -25.32 -22.93
C ILE A 457 7.09 -24.86 -22.35
N ILE A 458 7.14 -23.84 -21.52
CA ILE A 458 5.95 -23.18 -20.98
C ILE A 458 5.64 -21.95 -21.85
N GLN A 459 4.42 -21.91 -22.38
CA GLN A 459 3.94 -20.80 -23.18
C GLN A 459 3.14 -19.84 -22.30
N LEU A 460 3.62 -18.61 -22.16
CA LEU A 460 2.91 -17.51 -21.54
C LEU A 460 2.23 -16.67 -22.62
N VAL A 461 0.92 -16.63 -22.63
CA VAL A 461 0.11 -15.75 -23.50
C VAL A 461 -0.37 -14.58 -22.65
N ILE A 462 0.06 -13.37 -22.99
CA ILE A 462 -0.31 -12.13 -22.28
C ILE A 462 -1.65 -11.66 -22.83
N GLY A 463 -2.68 -11.54 -21.97
CA GLY A 463 -3.98 -10.97 -22.30
C GLY A 463 -4.11 -9.52 -21.85
N THR A 464 -5.26 -8.88 -22.15
CA THR A 464 -5.53 -7.50 -21.68
C THR A 464 -5.72 -7.42 -20.15
N ASP A 465 -5.94 -8.56 -19.47
CA ASP A 465 -5.96 -8.73 -18.02
C ASP A 465 -4.56 -8.93 -17.43
N TRP A 466 -3.48 -8.59 -18.17
CA TRP A 466 -2.10 -8.81 -17.75
C TRP A 466 -1.80 -8.24 -16.35
N PRO A 467 -1.48 -9.08 -15.37
CA PRO A 467 -1.32 -8.63 -14.00
C PRO A 467 0.12 -8.14 -13.66
N GLY A 468 1.06 -8.27 -14.58
CA GLY A 468 2.48 -8.00 -14.35
C GLY A 468 3.31 -9.22 -13.93
N VAL A 469 4.63 -9.08 -13.97
CA VAL A 469 5.58 -10.07 -13.48
C VAL A 469 5.96 -9.74 -12.04
N ARG A 470 5.86 -10.75 -11.17
CA ARG A 470 6.39 -10.66 -9.80
C ARG A 470 7.89 -10.82 -9.81
N VAL A 471 8.61 -9.90 -9.25
CA VAL A 471 9.98 -10.13 -8.84
C VAL A 471 9.97 -10.92 -7.52
N VAL A 472 10.50 -12.13 -7.52
CA VAL A 472 10.69 -12.91 -6.29
C VAL A 472 12.18 -13.12 -6.12
N SER A 473 12.79 -12.36 -5.22
CA SER A 473 14.13 -12.64 -4.75
C SER A 473 14.09 -13.43 -3.45
N ALA A 474 15.12 -14.19 -3.18
CA ALA A 474 15.25 -14.84 -1.88
C ALA A 474 15.57 -13.81 -0.83
N ILE A 475 14.74 -13.71 0.22
CA ILE A 475 15.12 -12.97 1.41
C ILE A 475 16.40 -13.60 1.96
N PRO A 476 17.35 -12.79 2.41
CA PRO A 476 18.47 -13.30 3.17
C PRO A 476 17.98 -14.25 4.26
N ASP A 477 18.57 -15.43 4.35
CA ASP A 477 18.15 -16.48 5.32
C ASP A 477 18.12 -15.92 6.76
N SER A 478 18.95 -14.94 7.05
CA SER A 478 19.01 -14.23 8.34
C SER A 478 17.74 -13.45 8.71
N LEU A 479 16.81 -13.24 7.78
CA LEU A 479 15.58 -12.46 7.99
C LEU A 479 14.32 -13.32 8.02
N LYS A 480 14.39 -14.56 7.58
CA LYS A 480 13.22 -15.45 7.46
C LYS A 480 12.51 -15.68 8.80
N ASP A 481 13.25 -15.76 9.89
CA ASP A 481 12.71 -15.98 11.24
C ASP A 481 12.22 -14.70 11.91
N LYS A 482 12.39 -13.53 11.27
CA LYS A 482 12.03 -12.20 11.80
C LYS A 482 10.77 -11.62 11.19
N VAL A 483 10.11 -12.36 10.32
CA VAL A 483 8.87 -11.92 9.66
C VAL A 483 7.69 -12.12 10.59
N VAL A 484 6.92 -11.06 10.79
CA VAL A 484 5.62 -11.08 11.48
C VAL A 484 4.52 -11.10 10.43
N ASP A 485 3.58 -12.04 10.55
CA ASP A 485 2.40 -12.12 9.70
C ASP A 485 1.17 -12.57 10.49
N SER A 486 0.04 -12.79 9.81
CA SER A 486 -1.22 -13.22 10.45
C SER A 486 -1.13 -14.59 11.14
N SER A 487 -0.12 -15.41 10.82
CA SER A 487 0.12 -16.71 11.49
C SER A 487 1.01 -16.58 12.74
N THR A 488 1.61 -15.40 12.95
CA THR A 488 2.42 -15.13 14.13
C THR A 488 1.55 -15.24 15.38
N ASN A 489 2.05 -15.95 16.39
CA ASN A 489 1.27 -16.16 17.62
C ASN A 489 0.83 -14.82 18.23
N PRO A 490 -0.48 -14.55 18.35
CA PRO A 490 -0.98 -13.30 18.90
C PRO A 490 -0.73 -13.16 20.40
N CYS A 491 -0.36 -14.25 21.09
CA CYS A 491 -0.05 -14.27 22.52
C CYS A 491 1.46 -14.08 22.78
N LEU A 492 2.08 -13.11 22.11
CA LEU A 492 3.49 -12.74 22.30
C LEU A 492 3.69 -11.73 23.43
#